data_9a3ecf0c9860779bcea660b40fac437b
#
_entry.id   9a3ecf0c9860779bcea660b40fac437b
#
_cell.length_a   1.000
_cell.length_b   1.000
_cell.length_c   1.000
_cell.angle_alpha   90.00
_cell.angle_beta   90.00
_cell.angle_gamma   90.00
#
_symmetry.space_group_name_H-M   'P 1'
#
loop_
_entity.id
_entity.type
_entity.pdbx_description
1 polymer ?
#
loop_
_entity_poly.entity_id
_entity_poly.type
_entity_poly.pdbx_seq_one_letter_code
_entity_poly.pdbx_strand_id
1 'polypeptide(L)'
;MQRLLLPISLLLVVAAVPAPAGIVQDVKASFSTGSDARAIQELTAYRAAQGITPEYLEAFSWLTRAEFESHNYAAAEKFAQGIYAQSTEMLKKRPLDREPHLPLALGAAIEIQAGTLAAQGRRSEAVTFLQEQSNTFGATSILPRIRKNLLLLTLEGKPAPPLDGIVRPPGKPALVFFWAHWCPDCKSEIPILSKIKAEFVPQGLAFLAPTQKYGYVAGGIDAAPAVETAYIEQIRRTYYTGVIEAPVKVSEANFTRYGASTTPTIVLIDRAGIVRLYHPGAMTYADLRAAVAKVIANPVGTNQVGTK
;
A
#
# COMPACT_ATOMS: atom_id res chain seq x y z
N MET A 1 -10.95 -49.75 -61.58
CA MET A 1 -11.43 -48.56 -60.83
C MET A 1 -11.29 -48.85 -59.33
N GLN A 2 -10.16 -48.48 -58.75
CA GLN A 2 -9.87 -48.65 -57.31
C GLN A 2 -10.18 -47.35 -56.57
N ARG A 3 -11.17 -47.36 -55.69
CA ARG A 3 -11.51 -46.23 -54.86
C ARG A 3 -10.59 -46.19 -53.63
N LEU A 4 -9.74 -45.19 -53.58
CA LEU A 4 -8.94 -44.85 -52.37
C LEU A 4 -9.88 -44.24 -51.32
N LEU A 5 -10.04 -44.91 -50.18
CA LEU A 5 -10.66 -44.36 -48.97
C LEU A 5 -9.57 -43.68 -48.14
N LEU A 6 -9.60 -42.38 -48.05
CA LEU A 6 -8.77 -41.59 -47.09
C LEU A 6 -9.40 -41.66 -45.69
N PRO A 7 -8.62 -41.94 -44.64
CA PRO A 7 -9.12 -41.86 -43.26
C PRO A 7 -9.25 -40.40 -42.82
N ILE A 8 -10.44 -40.01 -42.37
CA ILE A 8 -10.70 -38.75 -41.70
C ILE A 8 -10.19 -38.88 -40.27
N SER A 9 -9.04 -38.28 -39.98
CA SER A 9 -8.55 -38.13 -38.59
C SER A 9 -9.32 -37.05 -37.89
N LEU A 10 -10.18 -37.43 -36.95
CA LEU A 10 -10.90 -36.53 -36.06
C LEU A 10 -9.93 -35.96 -35.02
N LEU A 11 -9.48 -34.71 -35.20
CA LEU A 11 -8.71 -33.99 -34.18
C LEU A 11 -9.64 -33.65 -33.01
N LEU A 12 -9.50 -34.38 -31.90
CA LEU A 12 -10.12 -33.94 -30.62
C LEU A 12 -9.39 -32.69 -30.13
N VAL A 13 -10.00 -31.54 -30.28
CA VAL A 13 -9.58 -30.33 -29.58
C VAL A 13 -10.01 -30.45 -28.13
N VAL A 14 -9.10 -30.88 -27.27
CA VAL A 14 -9.29 -30.80 -25.81
C VAL A 14 -9.19 -29.32 -25.44
N ALA A 15 -10.34 -28.67 -25.26
CA ALA A 15 -10.37 -27.34 -24.67
C ALA A 15 -9.75 -27.43 -23.25
N ALA A 16 -8.62 -26.78 -23.04
CA ALA A 16 -8.04 -26.66 -21.72
C ALA A 16 -9.04 -25.89 -20.86
N VAL A 17 -9.67 -26.58 -19.91
CA VAL A 17 -10.44 -25.93 -18.86
C VAL A 17 -9.43 -25.08 -18.06
N PRO A 18 -9.60 -23.74 -17.94
CA PRO A 18 -8.73 -22.95 -17.12
C PRO A 18 -8.73 -23.52 -15.71
N ALA A 19 -7.55 -23.68 -15.12
CA ALA A 19 -7.44 -24.06 -13.72
C ALA A 19 -8.28 -23.07 -12.89
N PRO A 20 -9.07 -23.55 -11.88
CA PRO A 20 -9.88 -22.66 -11.06
C PRO A 20 -8.96 -21.60 -10.46
N ALA A 21 -9.30 -20.33 -10.62
CA ALA A 21 -8.66 -19.25 -9.90
C ALA A 21 -8.77 -19.56 -8.40
N GLY A 22 -7.69 -19.34 -7.62
CA GLY A 22 -7.74 -19.61 -6.17
C GLY A 22 -8.79 -18.74 -5.48
N ILE A 23 -9.28 -19.19 -4.32
CA ILE A 23 -10.35 -18.50 -3.55
C ILE A 23 -10.09 -17.01 -3.36
N VAL A 24 -8.84 -16.58 -3.22
CA VAL A 24 -8.48 -15.16 -3.09
C VAL A 24 -8.89 -14.39 -4.33
N GLN A 25 -8.62 -14.91 -5.52
CA GLN A 25 -8.96 -14.26 -6.78
C GLN A 25 -10.47 -14.23 -7.03
N ASP A 26 -11.16 -15.32 -6.70
CA ASP A 26 -12.61 -15.43 -6.85
C ASP A 26 -13.33 -14.41 -5.97
N VAL A 27 -12.97 -14.33 -4.70
CA VAL A 27 -13.53 -13.37 -3.73
C VAL A 27 -13.22 -11.93 -4.14
N LYS A 28 -11.98 -11.62 -4.59
CA LYS A 28 -11.63 -10.29 -5.10
C LYS A 28 -12.46 -9.90 -6.30
N ALA A 29 -12.65 -10.81 -7.25
CA ALA A 29 -13.47 -10.58 -8.43
C ALA A 29 -14.94 -10.33 -8.05
N SER A 30 -15.49 -11.09 -7.10
CA SER A 30 -16.85 -10.91 -6.60
C SER A 30 -17.05 -9.52 -5.96
N PHE A 31 -16.13 -9.05 -5.11
CA PHE A 31 -16.20 -7.70 -4.55
C PHE A 31 -16.02 -6.61 -5.62
N SER A 32 -15.12 -6.79 -6.57
CA SER A 32 -14.91 -5.78 -7.64
C SER A 32 -16.12 -5.58 -8.55
N THR A 33 -17.02 -6.58 -8.60
CA THR A 33 -18.29 -6.53 -9.34
C THR A 33 -19.49 -6.18 -8.48
N GLY A 34 -19.28 -5.84 -7.20
CA GLY A 34 -20.37 -5.53 -6.24
C GLY A 34 -21.23 -6.75 -5.86
N SER A 35 -20.65 -7.95 -5.94
CA SER A 35 -21.37 -9.20 -5.68
C SER A 35 -21.00 -9.79 -4.30
N ASP A 36 -21.25 -9.03 -3.23
CA ASP A 36 -20.88 -9.42 -1.85
C ASP A 36 -21.48 -10.77 -1.43
N ALA A 37 -22.75 -11.04 -1.81
CA ALA A 37 -23.40 -12.31 -1.53
C ALA A 37 -22.66 -13.49 -2.17
N ARG A 38 -22.12 -13.31 -3.37
CA ARG A 38 -21.32 -14.33 -4.06
C ARG A 38 -19.98 -14.54 -3.35
N ALA A 39 -19.29 -13.49 -2.94
CA ALA A 39 -18.06 -13.59 -2.17
C ALA A 39 -18.26 -14.39 -0.87
N ILE A 40 -19.36 -14.13 -0.15
CA ILE A 40 -19.72 -14.85 1.08
C ILE A 40 -20.01 -16.33 0.78
N GLN A 41 -20.69 -16.64 -0.32
CA GLN A 41 -20.97 -18.02 -0.73
C GLN A 41 -19.68 -18.77 -1.07
N GLU A 42 -18.77 -18.15 -1.81
CA GLU A 42 -17.46 -18.71 -2.18
C GLU A 42 -16.62 -19.02 -0.93
N LEU A 43 -16.55 -18.08 0.02
CA LEU A 43 -15.86 -18.26 1.31
C LEU A 43 -16.49 -19.40 2.13
N THR A 44 -17.81 -19.50 2.16
CA THR A 44 -18.54 -20.53 2.91
C THR A 44 -18.28 -21.92 2.32
N ALA A 45 -18.36 -22.04 1.00
CA ALA A 45 -18.10 -23.29 0.28
C ALA A 45 -16.65 -23.75 0.45
N TYR A 46 -15.68 -22.83 0.30
CA TYR A 46 -14.27 -23.14 0.50
C TYR A 46 -13.99 -23.64 1.93
N ARG A 47 -14.51 -22.92 2.93
CA ARG A 47 -14.32 -23.30 4.34
C ARG A 47 -14.91 -24.68 4.64
N ALA A 48 -16.07 -25.01 4.06
CA ALA A 48 -16.70 -26.32 4.24
C ALA A 48 -15.85 -27.46 3.62
N ALA A 49 -15.20 -27.19 2.48
CA ALA A 49 -14.42 -28.19 1.74
C ALA A 49 -12.97 -28.31 2.23
N GLN A 50 -12.32 -27.22 2.58
CA GLN A 50 -10.88 -27.14 2.85
C GLN A 50 -10.55 -26.73 4.30
N GLY A 51 -11.53 -26.28 5.07
CA GLY A 51 -11.34 -25.75 6.41
C GLY A 51 -10.75 -24.33 6.40
N ILE A 52 -10.17 -23.94 7.53
CA ILE A 52 -9.49 -22.64 7.69
C ILE A 52 -8.03 -22.83 7.28
N THR A 53 -7.69 -22.39 6.08
CA THR A 53 -6.33 -22.39 5.53
C THR A 53 -5.76 -20.97 5.54
N PRO A 54 -4.43 -20.78 5.39
CA PRO A 54 -3.86 -19.44 5.17
C PRO A 54 -4.50 -18.69 4.00
N GLU A 55 -4.76 -19.36 2.89
CA GLU A 55 -5.41 -18.79 1.71
C GLU A 55 -6.85 -18.35 2.00
N TYR A 56 -7.62 -19.16 2.78
CA TYR A 56 -8.94 -18.77 3.26
C TYR A 56 -8.89 -17.50 4.10
N LEU A 57 -7.90 -17.37 5.01
CA LEU A 57 -7.77 -16.19 5.86
C LEU A 57 -7.46 -14.93 5.05
N GLU A 58 -6.63 -15.03 4.01
CA GLU A 58 -6.41 -13.93 3.09
C GLU A 58 -7.69 -13.57 2.34
N ALA A 59 -8.38 -14.55 1.75
CA ALA A 59 -9.65 -14.32 1.06
C ALA A 59 -10.70 -13.68 2.00
N PHE A 60 -10.81 -14.16 3.23
CA PHE A 60 -11.74 -13.63 4.24
C PHE A 60 -11.37 -12.20 4.68
N SER A 61 -10.10 -11.81 4.57
CA SER A 61 -9.68 -10.44 4.85
C SER A 61 -10.28 -9.40 3.89
N TRP A 62 -10.67 -9.79 2.69
CA TRP A 62 -11.37 -8.93 1.73
C TRP A 62 -12.80 -8.62 2.16
N LEU A 63 -13.54 -9.62 2.67
CA LEU A 63 -14.85 -9.38 3.31
C LEU A 63 -14.69 -8.46 4.53
N THR A 64 -13.67 -8.70 5.35
CA THR A 64 -13.39 -7.87 6.53
C THR A 64 -13.12 -6.42 6.16
N ARG A 65 -12.43 -6.19 5.04
CA ARG A 65 -12.20 -4.84 4.49
C ARG A 65 -13.48 -4.20 3.98
N ALA A 66 -14.32 -4.95 3.27
CA ALA A 66 -15.61 -4.45 2.78
C ALA A 66 -16.52 -3.99 3.92
N GLU A 67 -16.58 -4.74 5.03
CA GLU A 67 -17.29 -4.34 6.23
C GLU A 67 -16.75 -3.04 6.85
N PHE A 68 -15.43 -2.89 6.88
CA PHE A 68 -14.79 -1.66 7.35
C PHE A 68 -15.12 -0.46 6.46
N GLU A 69 -15.02 -0.61 5.14
CA GLU A 69 -15.32 0.44 4.15
C GLU A 69 -16.80 0.82 4.17
N SER A 70 -17.69 -0.12 4.46
CA SER A 70 -19.12 0.10 4.66
C SER A 70 -19.47 0.67 6.04
N HIS A 71 -18.49 1.02 6.87
CA HIS A 71 -18.62 1.55 8.24
C HIS A 71 -19.29 0.56 9.21
N ASN A 72 -19.38 -0.73 8.88
CA ASN A 72 -19.83 -1.77 9.79
C ASN A 72 -18.67 -2.21 10.71
N TYR A 73 -18.24 -1.28 11.56
CA TYR A 73 -17.07 -1.46 12.40
C TYR A 73 -17.15 -2.64 13.36
N ALA A 74 -18.35 -2.96 13.85
CA ALA A 74 -18.55 -4.10 14.75
C ALA A 74 -18.27 -5.45 14.06
N ALA A 75 -18.74 -5.64 12.81
CA ALA A 75 -18.44 -6.82 12.03
C ALA A 75 -16.97 -6.86 11.60
N ALA A 76 -16.44 -5.73 11.13
CA ALA A 76 -15.04 -5.60 10.73
C ALA A 76 -14.08 -5.96 11.88
N GLU A 77 -14.33 -5.45 13.09
CA GLU A 77 -13.53 -5.75 14.28
C GLU A 77 -13.59 -7.25 14.64
N LYS A 78 -14.79 -7.82 14.71
CA LYS A 78 -14.98 -9.24 15.00
C LYS A 78 -14.26 -10.15 14.00
N PHE A 79 -14.39 -9.85 12.71
CA PHE A 79 -13.75 -10.63 11.65
C PHE A 79 -12.22 -10.48 11.69
N ALA A 80 -11.71 -9.27 11.87
CA ALA A 80 -10.29 -9.02 11.98
C ALA A 80 -9.67 -9.73 13.20
N GLN A 81 -10.34 -9.71 14.36
CA GLN A 81 -9.92 -10.47 15.54
C GLN A 81 -9.88 -11.97 15.26
N GLY A 82 -10.88 -12.49 14.54
CA GLY A 82 -10.91 -13.91 14.14
C GLY A 82 -9.75 -14.28 13.23
N ILE A 83 -9.46 -13.47 12.21
CA ILE A 83 -8.31 -13.68 11.32
C ILE A 83 -7.00 -13.61 12.11
N TYR A 84 -6.85 -12.61 12.98
CA TYR A 84 -5.67 -12.45 13.82
C TYR A 84 -5.42 -13.69 14.69
N ALA A 85 -6.43 -14.15 15.40
CA ALA A 85 -6.33 -15.34 16.27
C ALA A 85 -5.96 -16.59 15.50
N GLN A 86 -6.61 -16.86 14.36
CA GLN A 86 -6.31 -18.02 13.53
C GLN A 86 -4.90 -17.93 12.91
N SER A 87 -4.52 -16.76 12.43
CA SER A 87 -3.18 -16.54 11.87
C SER A 87 -2.09 -16.79 12.91
N THR A 88 -2.23 -16.22 14.12
CA THR A 88 -1.26 -16.37 15.19
C THR A 88 -1.18 -17.82 15.70
N GLU A 89 -2.28 -18.57 15.70
CA GLU A 89 -2.25 -20.00 16.01
C GLU A 89 -1.46 -20.79 14.96
N MET A 90 -1.61 -20.46 13.69
CA MET A 90 -0.84 -21.10 12.60
C MET A 90 0.66 -20.79 12.70
N LEU A 91 1.03 -19.58 13.18
CA LEU A 91 2.45 -19.21 13.36
C LEU A 91 3.19 -20.04 14.41
N LYS A 92 2.51 -20.74 15.31
CA LYS A 92 3.15 -21.71 16.20
C LYS A 92 3.80 -22.87 15.47
N LYS A 93 3.36 -23.16 14.25
CA LYS A 93 3.81 -24.30 13.45
C LYS A 93 4.64 -23.93 12.21
N ARG A 94 4.65 -22.65 11.84
CA ARG A 94 5.34 -22.17 10.62
C ARG A 94 5.76 -20.71 10.74
N PRO A 95 6.92 -20.30 10.21
CA PRO A 95 7.33 -18.91 10.14
C PRO A 95 6.41 -18.11 9.20
N LEU A 96 6.07 -16.86 9.58
CA LEU A 96 5.19 -15.99 8.81
C LEU A 96 5.65 -15.83 7.36
N ASP A 97 6.91 -15.49 7.15
CA ASP A 97 7.46 -15.11 5.85
C ASP A 97 7.76 -16.30 4.92
N ARG A 98 7.51 -17.53 5.39
CA ARG A 98 7.55 -18.73 4.53
C ARG A 98 6.17 -19.13 4.01
N GLU A 99 5.14 -18.40 4.39
CA GLU A 99 3.76 -18.65 4.02
C GLU A 99 3.26 -17.49 3.15
N PRO A 100 2.83 -17.73 1.90
CA PRO A 100 2.49 -16.64 0.99
C PRO A 100 1.23 -15.86 1.40
N HIS A 101 0.29 -16.49 2.09
CA HIS A 101 -1.02 -15.92 2.41
C HIS A 101 -1.10 -15.32 3.82
N LEU A 102 -0.38 -15.88 4.81
CA LEU A 102 -0.44 -15.41 6.20
C LEU A 102 0.03 -13.95 6.39
N PRO A 103 1.10 -13.47 5.74
CA PRO A 103 1.48 -12.06 5.86
C PRO A 103 0.38 -11.11 5.38
N LEU A 104 -0.34 -11.49 4.32
CA LEU A 104 -1.42 -10.70 3.77
C LEU A 104 -2.64 -10.69 4.69
N ALA A 105 -3.06 -11.86 5.19
CA ALA A 105 -4.17 -12.04 6.11
C ALA A 105 -3.93 -11.31 7.45
N LEU A 106 -2.81 -11.60 8.10
CA LEU A 106 -2.46 -11.03 9.40
C LEU A 106 -2.24 -9.51 9.31
N GLY A 107 -1.54 -9.06 8.27
CA GLY A 107 -1.33 -7.64 8.04
C GLY A 107 -2.64 -6.89 7.82
N ALA A 108 -3.61 -7.48 7.10
CA ALA A 108 -4.95 -6.92 6.94
C ALA A 108 -5.73 -6.88 8.26
N ALA A 109 -5.68 -7.96 9.04
CA ALA A 109 -6.34 -8.03 10.32
C ALA A 109 -5.84 -6.94 11.30
N ILE A 110 -4.53 -6.75 11.40
CA ILE A 110 -3.93 -5.71 12.24
C ILE A 110 -4.35 -4.31 11.75
N GLU A 111 -4.30 -4.06 10.45
CA GLU A 111 -4.69 -2.78 9.85
C GLU A 111 -6.15 -2.45 10.14
N ILE A 112 -7.06 -3.39 9.95
CA ILE A 112 -8.51 -3.18 10.14
C ILE A 112 -8.84 -3.01 11.63
N GLN A 113 -8.24 -3.78 12.54
CA GLN A 113 -8.44 -3.58 13.97
C GLN A 113 -8.03 -2.17 14.40
N ALA A 114 -6.84 -1.73 14.02
CA ALA A 114 -6.38 -0.37 14.34
C ALA A 114 -7.26 0.71 13.70
N GLY A 115 -7.66 0.52 12.44
CA GLY A 115 -8.55 1.44 11.73
C GLY A 115 -9.92 1.54 12.39
N THR A 116 -10.48 0.42 12.83
CA THR A 116 -11.78 0.35 13.52
C THR A 116 -11.73 1.06 14.86
N LEU A 117 -10.69 0.82 15.67
CA LEU A 117 -10.47 1.55 16.92
C LEU A 117 -10.40 3.06 16.69
N ALA A 118 -9.62 3.48 15.68
CA ALA A 118 -9.48 4.91 15.37
C ALA A 118 -10.79 5.54 14.88
N ALA A 119 -11.56 4.84 14.04
CA ALA A 119 -12.85 5.29 13.53
C ALA A 119 -13.93 5.43 14.64
N GLN A 120 -13.81 4.62 15.69
CA GLN A 120 -14.65 4.68 16.89
C GLN A 120 -14.17 5.74 17.91
N GLY A 121 -13.20 6.58 17.58
CA GLY A 121 -12.64 7.59 18.49
C GLY A 121 -11.61 7.05 19.49
N ARG A 122 -11.29 5.77 19.45
CA ARG A 122 -10.34 5.07 20.33
C ARG A 122 -8.90 5.14 19.82
N ARG A 123 -8.48 6.34 19.38
CA ARG A 123 -7.16 6.54 18.72
C ARG A 123 -5.98 6.11 19.59
N SER A 124 -6.01 6.39 20.90
CA SER A 124 -4.92 5.98 21.79
C SER A 124 -4.76 4.49 21.87
N GLU A 125 -5.87 3.75 21.90
CA GLU A 125 -5.86 2.28 21.91
C GLU A 125 -5.34 1.73 20.58
N ALA A 126 -5.74 2.33 19.45
CA ALA A 126 -5.21 1.97 18.12
C ALA A 126 -3.69 2.15 18.06
N VAL A 127 -3.17 3.26 18.59
CA VAL A 127 -1.72 3.54 18.63
C VAL A 127 -1.00 2.52 19.51
N THR A 128 -1.50 2.24 20.73
CA THR A 128 -0.92 1.24 21.63
C THR A 128 -0.90 -0.14 20.98
N PHE A 129 -2.03 -0.56 20.39
CA PHE A 129 -2.13 -1.83 19.66
C PHE A 129 -1.08 -1.94 18.55
N LEU A 130 -0.96 -0.90 17.68
CA LEU A 130 0.02 -0.91 16.60
C LEU A 130 1.48 -0.91 17.08
N GLN A 131 1.78 -0.26 18.22
CA GLN A 131 3.10 -0.31 18.84
C GLN A 131 3.44 -1.72 19.32
N GLU A 132 2.50 -2.39 19.99
CA GLU A 132 2.64 -3.79 20.40
C GLU A 132 2.85 -4.73 19.22
N GLN A 133 2.05 -4.57 18.15
CA GLN A 133 2.22 -5.35 16.93
C GLN A 133 3.58 -5.07 16.25
N SER A 134 4.05 -3.82 16.26
CA SER A 134 5.38 -3.47 15.72
C SER A 134 6.51 -4.16 16.48
N ASN A 135 6.37 -4.34 17.79
CA ASN A 135 7.33 -5.08 18.60
C ASN A 135 7.26 -6.58 18.32
N THR A 136 6.05 -7.14 18.27
CA THR A 136 5.80 -8.58 18.06
C THR A 136 6.30 -9.03 16.70
N PHE A 137 6.06 -8.24 15.64
CA PHE A 137 6.38 -8.57 14.26
C PHE A 137 7.55 -7.76 13.68
N GLY A 138 8.43 -7.27 14.55
CA GLY A 138 9.53 -6.37 14.19
C GLY A 138 10.56 -6.93 13.22
N ALA A 139 10.67 -8.27 13.10
CA ALA A 139 11.58 -8.95 12.19
C ALA A 139 10.86 -9.64 11.01
N THR A 140 9.65 -9.20 10.66
CA THR A 140 8.83 -9.85 9.63
C THR A 140 8.48 -8.89 8.49
N SER A 141 8.03 -9.45 7.37
CA SER A 141 7.63 -8.72 6.15
C SER A 141 6.43 -7.79 6.36
N ILE A 142 5.61 -7.99 7.41
CA ILE A 142 4.44 -7.13 7.68
C ILE A 142 4.77 -5.86 8.48
N LEU A 143 5.99 -5.74 9.03
CA LEU A 143 6.38 -4.56 9.81
C LEU A 143 6.20 -3.23 9.07
N PRO A 144 6.57 -3.08 7.79
CA PRO A 144 6.34 -1.83 7.05
C PRO A 144 4.86 -1.44 7.00
N ARG A 145 3.96 -2.42 6.86
CA ARG A 145 2.51 -2.20 6.86
C ARG A 145 2.00 -1.75 8.23
N ILE A 146 2.48 -2.35 9.31
CA ILE A 146 2.14 -1.95 10.69
C ILE A 146 2.62 -0.52 10.94
N ARG A 147 3.86 -0.20 10.57
CA ARG A 147 4.43 1.15 10.69
C ARG A 147 3.65 2.19 9.89
N LYS A 148 3.21 1.87 8.67
CA LYS A 148 2.34 2.75 7.88
C LYS A 148 1.09 3.14 8.69
N ASN A 149 0.41 2.16 9.25
CA ASN A 149 -0.83 2.40 10.00
C ASN A 149 -0.57 3.17 11.30
N LEU A 150 0.55 2.91 11.99
CA LEU A 150 0.97 3.69 13.15
C LEU A 150 1.24 5.16 12.77
N LEU A 151 1.94 5.39 11.66
CA LEU A 151 2.30 6.73 11.21
C LEU A 151 1.10 7.51 10.67
N LEU A 152 0.10 6.83 10.08
CA LEU A 152 -1.21 7.43 9.76
C LEU A 152 -1.86 8.07 11.00
N LEU A 153 -1.65 7.47 12.16
CA LEU A 153 -2.22 7.96 13.41
C LEU A 153 -1.29 8.92 14.18
N THR A 154 0.00 9.00 13.87
CA THR A 154 0.96 9.65 14.78
C THR A 154 1.92 10.64 14.13
N LEU A 155 2.11 10.59 12.81
CA LEU A 155 3.17 11.37 12.14
C LEU A 155 2.80 12.84 11.94
N GLU A 156 1.54 13.14 11.63
CA GLU A 156 1.11 14.53 11.48
C GLU A 156 1.25 15.30 12.79
N GLY A 157 1.75 16.52 12.69
CA GLY A 157 2.08 17.37 13.83
C GLY A 157 3.43 17.05 14.50
N LYS A 158 4.18 16.07 14.02
CA LYS A 158 5.50 15.70 14.54
C LYS A 158 6.61 16.17 13.60
N PRO A 159 7.86 16.31 14.10
CA PRO A 159 9.02 16.53 13.25
C PRO A 159 9.14 15.44 12.19
N ALA A 160 9.39 15.85 10.95
CA ALA A 160 9.59 14.94 9.85
C ALA A 160 10.85 14.08 10.07
N PRO A 161 10.78 12.76 9.89
CA PRO A 161 11.96 11.92 9.94
C PRO A 161 13.01 12.37 8.91
N PRO A 162 14.31 12.22 9.19
CA PRO A 162 15.35 12.57 8.23
C PRO A 162 15.29 11.66 7.00
N LEU A 163 15.53 12.23 5.83
CA LEU A 163 15.65 11.49 4.57
C LEU A 163 17.12 11.16 4.30
N ASP A 164 17.40 9.88 4.09
CA ASP A 164 18.73 9.40 3.70
C ASP A 164 19.07 9.82 2.28
N GLY A 165 20.27 10.42 2.10
CA GLY A 165 20.74 10.90 0.81
C GLY A 165 19.97 12.09 0.22
N ILE A 166 19.01 12.69 0.97
CA ILE A 166 18.22 13.84 0.53
C ILE A 166 18.27 14.92 1.61
N VAL A 167 18.74 16.10 1.24
CA VAL A 167 18.72 17.26 2.13
C VAL A 167 17.47 18.09 1.84
N ARG A 168 16.56 18.18 2.82
CA ARG A 168 15.46 19.15 2.76
C ARG A 168 16.05 20.55 2.99
N PRO A 169 15.84 21.52 2.10
CA PRO A 169 16.33 22.87 2.32
C PRO A 169 15.77 23.46 3.62
N PRO A 170 16.61 23.99 4.52
CA PRO A 170 16.16 24.60 5.77
C PRO A 170 15.17 25.73 5.53
N GLY A 171 14.16 25.82 6.36
CA GLY A 171 13.14 26.90 6.29
C GLY A 171 12.23 26.84 5.07
N LYS A 172 12.34 25.84 4.20
CA LYS A 172 11.44 25.65 3.07
C LYS A 172 10.42 24.55 3.37
N PRO A 173 9.15 24.73 3.00
CA PRO A 173 8.19 23.65 3.00
C PRO A 173 8.58 22.63 1.94
N ALA A 174 8.20 21.36 2.13
CA ALA A 174 8.54 20.29 1.21
C ALA A 174 7.34 19.37 0.94
N LEU A 175 7.23 18.94 -0.33
CA LEU A 175 6.44 17.79 -0.73
C LEU A 175 7.38 16.62 -0.95
N VAL A 176 7.18 15.52 -0.23
CA VAL A 176 7.90 14.27 -0.41
C VAL A 176 6.97 13.28 -1.09
N PHE A 177 7.37 12.81 -2.26
CA PHE A 177 6.62 11.86 -3.08
C PHE A 177 7.37 10.52 -3.10
N PHE A 178 6.90 9.56 -2.31
CA PHE A 178 7.42 8.19 -2.34
C PHE A 178 6.81 7.43 -3.51
N TRP A 179 7.64 6.90 -4.39
CA TRP A 179 7.20 6.25 -5.62
C TRP A 179 7.94 4.95 -5.90
N ALA A 180 7.40 4.12 -6.81
CA ALA A 180 8.02 2.90 -7.27
C ALA A 180 8.03 2.83 -8.80
N HIS A 181 9.06 2.21 -9.36
CA HIS A 181 9.21 2.06 -10.82
C HIS A 181 8.06 1.27 -11.47
N TRP A 182 7.46 0.34 -10.74
CA TRP A 182 6.35 -0.52 -11.17
C TRP A 182 4.95 0.09 -10.94
N CYS A 183 4.84 1.14 -10.13
CA CYS A 183 3.57 1.67 -9.62
C CYS A 183 2.76 2.42 -10.71
N PRO A 184 1.57 1.92 -11.11
CA PRO A 184 0.72 2.62 -12.07
C PRO A 184 0.13 3.90 -11.50
N ASP A 185 -0.33 3.90 -10.24
CA ASP A 185 -0.91 5.07 -9.58
C ASP A 185 0.12 6.20 -9.45
N CYS A 186 1.39 5.87 -9.21
CA CYS A 186 2.45 6.87 -9.21
C CYS A 186 2.61 7.56 -10.57
N LYS A 187 2.42 6.81 -11.66
CA LYS A 187 2.47 7.37 -13.02
C LYS A 187 1.25 8.23 -13.33
N SER A 188 0.07 7.84 -12.84
CA SER A 188 -1.16 8.62 -13.01
C SER A 188 -1.14 9.96 -12.25
N GLU A 189 -0.33 10.08 -11.17
CA GLU A 189 -0.12 11.31 -10.42
C GLU A 189 0.74 12.37 -11.16
N ILE A 190 1.46 12.01 -12.22
CA ILE A 190 2.42 12.90 -12.90
C ILE A 190 1.79 14.22 -13.37
N PRO A 191 0.62 14.24 -14.03
CA PRO A 191 -0.01 15.49 -14.45
C PRO A 191 -0.37 16.39 -13.27
N ILE A 192 -0.75 15.79 -12.13
CA ILE A 192 -1.08 16.50 -10.90
C ILE A 192 0.17 17.12 -10.30
N LEU A 193 1.23 16.30 -10.13
CA LEU A 193 2.51 16.74 -9.58
C LEU A 193 3.18 17.80 -10.44
N SER A 194 3.07 17.73 -11.77
CA SER A 194 3.57 18.74 -12.70
C SER A 194 2.91 20.10 -12.45
N LYS A 195 1.59 20.14 -12.28
CA LYS A 195 0.85 21.36 -11.95
C LYS A 195 1.24 21.91 -10.58
N ILE A 196 1.36 21.05 -9.57
CA ILE A 196 1.79 21.43 -8.22
C ILE A 196 3.20 22.01 -8.25
N LYS A 197 4.14 21.38 -8.96
CA LYS A 197 5.51 21.93 -9.11
C LYS A 197 5.50 23.29 -9.80
N ALA A 198 4.79 23.43 -10.91
CA ALA A 198 4.73 24.67 -11.68
C ALA A 198 4.16 25.83 -10.82
N GLU A 199 3.15 25.56 -10.01
CA GLU A 199 2.52 26.58 -9.18
C GLU A 199 3.35 26.90 -7.91
N PHE A 200 3.88 25.93 -7.20
CA PHE A 200 4.37 26.12 -5.85
C PHE A 200 5.92 26.10 -5.70
N VAL A 201 6.69 25.53 -6.63
CA VAL A 201 8.16 25.60 -6.57
C VAL A 201 8.64 27.07 -6.66
N PRO A 202 8.09 27.94 -7.54
CA PRO A 202 8.43 29.36 -7.54
C PRO A 202 8.08 30.07 -6.22
N GLN A 203 7.13 29.53 -5.44
CA GLN A 203 6.74 30.04 -4.12
C GLN A 203 7.59 29.44 -2.98
N GLY A 204 8.62 28.64 -3.31
CA GLY A 204 9.57 28.08 -2.38
C GLY A 204 9.31 26.65 -1.91
N LEU A 205 8.33 25.93 -2.48
CA LEU A 205 8.13 24.51 -2.21
C LEU A 205 9.33 23.69 -2.68
N ALA A 206 9.95 22.91 -1.80
CA ALA A 206 10.90 21.87 -2.18
C ALA A 206 10.12 20.61 -2.63
N PHE A 207 10.54 20.02 -3.75
CA PHE A 207 9.96 18.77 -4.24
C PHE A 207 11.00 17.65 -4.12
N LEU A 208 10.71 16.62 -3.32
CA LEU A 208 11.59 15.52 -3.01
C LEU A 208 10.92 14.20 -3.39
N ALA A 209 11.63 13.33 -4.13
CA ALA A 209 11.02 12.12 -4.68
C ALA A 209 11.89 10.88 -4.45
N PRO A 210 11.96 10.37 -3.21
CA PRO A 210 12.66 9.13 -2.91
C PRO A 210 11.96 7.91 -3.52
N THR A 211 12.78 6.91 -3.92
CA THR A 211 12.33 5.57 -4.25
C THR A 211 13.23 4.53 -3.57
N GLN A 212 12.91 3.26 -3.74
CA GLN A 212 13.72 2.14 -3.26
C GLN A 212 13.85 1.06 -4.34
N LYS A 213 14.72 0.10 -4.10
CA LYS A 213 14.77 -1.13 -4.87
C LYS A 213 13.76 -2.14 -4.35
N TYR A 214 13.26 -2.97 -5.28
CA TYR A 214 12.28 -4.02 -5.03
C TYR A 214 12.79 -5.41 -5.42
N GLY A 215 14.03 -5.49 -5.98
CA GLY A 215 14.67 -6.72 -6.41
C GLY A 215 14.30 -7.17 -7.81
N TYR A 216 13.51 -6.41 -8.58
CA TYR A 216 13.06 -6.80 -9.91
C TYR A 216 12.90 -5.60 -10.87
N VAL A 217 12.75 -5.92 -12.15
CA VAL A 217 12.44 -4.99 -13.24
C VAL A 217 11.10 -5.33 -13.90
N ALA A 218 10.86 -4.86 -15.13
CA ALA A 218 9.62 -5.11 -15.87
C ALA A 218 9.18 -6.58 -15.84
N GLY A 219 7.87 -6.81 -15.69
CA GLY A 219 7.30 -8.15 -15.67
C GLY A 219 7.59 -8.97 -14.42
N GLY A 220 8.16 -8.36 -13.36
CA GLY A 220 8.53 -9.06 -12.13
C GLY A 220 9.80 -9.92 -12.28
N ILE A 221 10.64 -9.63 -13.28
CA ILE A 221 11.90 -10.36 -13.51
C ILE A 221 12.92 -9.92 -12.47
N ASP A 222 13.44 -10.87 -11.70
CA ASP A 222 14.48 -10.62 -10.70
C ASP A 222 15.68 -9.89 -11.31
N ALA A 223 16.21 -8.90 -10.58
CA ALA A 223 17.29 -8.08 -11.07
C ALA A 223 18.34 -7.78 -10.00
N ALA A 224 19.60 -7.86 -10.41
CA ALA A 224 20.69 -7.38 -9.58
C ALA A 224 20.55 -5.88 -9.28
N PRO A 225 21.05 -5.38 -8.12
CA PRO A 225 20.85 -4.01 -7.69
C PRO A 225 21.28 -2.94 -8.70
N ALA A 226 22.33 -3.18 -9.49
CA ALA A 226 22.78 -2.24 -10.51
C ALA A 226 21.84 -2.18 -11.71
N VAL A 227 21.27 -3.34 -12.12
CA VAL A 227 20.32 -3.45 -13.23
C VAL A 227 19.03 -2.73 -12.85
N GLU A 228 18.52 -2.99 -11.64
CA GLU A 228 17.30 -2.31 -11.16
C GLU A 228 17.51 -0.79 -11.03
N THR A 229 18.68 -0.34 -10.56
CA THR A 229 18.98 1.09 -10.48
C THR A 229 18.96 1.76 -11.85
N ALA A 230 19.53 1.11 -12.87
CA ALA A 230 19.47 1.60 -14.25
C ALA A 230 18.03 1.62 -14.79
N TYR A 231 17.24 0.62 -14.45
CA TYR A 231 15.82 0.52 -14.81
C TYR A 231 14.98 1.63 -14.12
N ILE A 232 15.20 1.90 -12.83
CA ILE A 232 14.56 3.01 -12.11
C ILE A 232 14.82 4.34 -12.84
N GLU A 233 16.07 4.59 -13.25
CA GLU A 233 16.42 5.80 -13.98
C GLU A 233 15.80 5.85 -15.38
N GLN A 234 15.68 4.71 -16.06
CA GLN A 234 14.95 4.60 -17.33
C GLN A 234 13.47 4.97 -17.15
N ILE A 235 12.80 4.42 -16.13
CA ILE A 235 11.40 4.72 -15.81
C ILE A 235 11.24 6.21 -15.47
N ARG A 236 12.17 6.81 -14.69
CA ARG A 236 12.17 8.24 -14.43
C ARG A 236 12.20 9.05 -15.72
N ARG A 237 13.12 8.74 -16.63
CA ARG A 237 13.24 9.46 -17.92
C ARG A 237 12.01 9.29 -18.79
N THR A 238 11.41 8.12 -18.79
CA THR A 238 10.24 7.83 -19.64
C THR A 238 8.97 8.51 -19.15
N TYR A 239 8.72 8.50 -17.83
CA TYR A 239 7.43 8.93 -17.27
C TYR A 239 7.50 10.17 -16.38
N TYR A 240 8.63 10.46 -15.73
CA TYR A 240 8.73 11.47 -14.67
C TYR A 240 9.61 12.66 -15.03
N THR A 241 9.95 12.82 -16.31
CA THR A 241 10.72 13.99 -16.79
C THR A 241 10.02 15.30 -16.41
N GLY A 242 10.76 16.25 -15.84
CA GLY A 242 10.22 17.53 -15.37
C GLY A 242 9.54 17.44 -13.99
N VAL A 243 9.24 16.23 -13.48
CA VAL A 243 8.68 16.03 -12.14
C VAL A 243 9.74 15.56 -11.16
N ILE A 244 10.44 14.47 -11.49
CA ILE A 244 11.52 13.92 -10.66
C ILE A 244 12.87 14.23 -11.29
N GLU A 245 13.73 14.93 -10.53
CA GLU A 245 15.06 15.31 -11.00
C GLU A 245 16.06 14.15 -10.85
N ALA A 246 17.07 14.15 -11.73
CA ALA A 246 18.22 13.24 -11.65
C ALA A 246 19.31 13.81 -10.71
N PRO A 247 20.10 12.95 -10.07
CA PRO A 247 19.91 11.51 -9.96
C PRO A 247 18.78 11.13 -9.00
N VAL A 248 18.10 10.03 -9.31
CA VAL A 248 17.06 9.49 -8.41
C VAL A 248 17.69 9.06 -7.08
N LYS A 249 17.04 9.42 -5.99
CA LYS A 249 17.47 9.02 -4.64
C LYS A 249 16.82 7.71 -4.26
N VAL A 250 17.63 6.65 -4.23
CA VAL A 250 17.22 5.27 -3.95
C VAL A 250 17.66 4.90 -2.54
N SER A 251 16.71 4.72 -1.62
CA SER A 251 17.01 4.33 -0.23
C SER A 251 15.82 3.65 0.42
N GLU A 252 15.97 2.39 0.79
CA GLU A 252 15.00 1.62 1.57
C GLU A 252 14.78 2.23 2.97
N ALA A 253 15.83 2.83 3.56
CA ALA A 253 15.73 3.48 4.86
C ALA A 253 14.71 4.60 4.88
N ASN A 254 14.50 5.31 3.77
CA ASN A 254 13.47 6.35 3.66
C ASN A 254 12.06 5.75 3.75
N PHE A 255 11.82 4.65 3.05
CA PHE A 255 10.54 3.95 3.08
C PHE A 255 10.24 3.38 4.46
N THR A 256 11.23 2.77 5.10
CA THR A 256 11.12 2.22 6.45
C THR A 256 10.80 3.31 7.49
N ARG A 257 11.51 4.44 7.47
CA ARG A 257 11.31 5.54 8.42
C ARG A 257 9.95 6.21 8.30
N TYR A 258 9.46 6.37 7.06
CA TYR A 258 8.16 6.97 6.78
C TYR A 258 7.02 5.94 6.72
N GLY A 259 7.30 4.64 6.90
CA GLY A 259 6.31 3.59 6.76
C GLY A 259 5.64 3.57 5.39
N ALA A 260 6.36 3.99 4.34
CA ALA A 260 5.83 4.10 2.98
C ALA A 260 5.69 2.72 2.31
N SER A 261 4.87 1.84 2.89
CA SER A 261 4.57 0.50 2.35
C SER A 261 3.52 0.51 1.23
N THR A 262 2.90 1.66 0.99
CA THR A 262 1.98 1.93 -0.13
C THR A 262 2.62 2.97 -1.03
N THR A 263 2.55 2.79 -2.34
CA THR A 263 2.98 3.81 -3.31
C THR A 263 1.83 4.17 -4.26
N PRO A 264 1.66 5.48 -4.55
CA PRO A 264 2.41 6.58 -3.95
C PRO A 264 2.13 6.77 -2.46
N THR A 265 3.06 7.43 -1.74
CA THR A 265 2.78 8.06 -0.45
C THR A 265 3.24 9.51 -0.55
N ILE A 266 2.35 10.44 -0.18
CA ILE A 266 2.61 11.88 -0.24
C ILE A 266 2.75 12.41 1.18
N VAL A 267 3.82 13.17 1.44
CA VAL A 267 4.05 13.81 2.73
C VAL A 267 4.29 15.30 2.53
N LEU A 268 3.56 16.14 3.23
CA LEU A 268 3.81 17.58 3.26
C LEU A 268 4.47 17.97 4.58
N ILE A 269 5.56 18.72 4.47
CA ILE A 269 6.35 19.19 5.60
C ILE A 269 6.38 20.71 5.53
N ASP A 270 6.10 21.37 6.65
CA ASP A 270 6.12 22.84 6.72
C ASP A 270 7.55 23.42 6.86
N ARG A 271 7.65 24.75 6.92
CA ARG A 271 8.93 25.46 7.07
C ARG A 271 9.67 25.11 8.36
N ALA A 272 8.94 24.78 9.43
CA ALA A 272 9.50 24.35 10.71
C ALA A 272 9.97 22.90 10.72
N GLY A 273 9.69 22.15 9.65
CA GLY A 273 10.03 20.73 9.56
C GLY A 273 8.99 19.80 10.15
N ILE A 274 7.79 20.29 10.41
CA ILE A 274 6.68 19.50 10.95
C ILE A 274 5.85 18.92 9.81
N VAL A 275 5.50 17.64 9.92
CA VAL A 275 4.60 16.97 8.96
C VAL A 275 3.19 17.53 9.11
N ARG A 276 2.60 17.96 8.01
CA ARG A 276 1.24 18.54 7.94
C ARG A 276 0.26 17.69 7.15
N LEU A 277 0.78 16.73 6.39
CA LEU A 277 0.00 15.70 5.70
C LEU A 277 0.85 14.44 5.60
N TYR A 278 0.26 13.30 5.90
CA TYR A 278 0.78 11.97 5.59
C TYR A 278 -0.31 11.16 4.89
N HIS A 279 -0.19 10.99 3.58
CA HIS A 279 -1.23 10.38 2.74
C HIS A 279 -0.68 9.20 1.92
N PRO A 280 -0.90 7.95 2.34
CA PRO A 280 -0.69 6.78 1.50
C PRO A 280 -1.79 6.67 0.43
N GLY A 281 -1.39 6.53 -0.84
CA GLY A 281 -2.27 6.49 -2.00
C GLY A 281 -2.21 7.78 -2.83
N ALA A 282 -2.91 7.75 -3.97
CA ALA A 282 -3.06 8.88 -4.86
C ALA A 282 -3.99 9.96 -4.28
N MET A 283 -3.78 11.21 -4.70
CA MET A 283 -4.63 12.33 -4.30
C MET A 283 -5.24 13.03 -5.50
N THR A 284 -6.44 13.61 -5.35
CA THR A 284 -6.97 14.50 -6.38
C THR A 284 -6.13 15.78 -6.47
N TYR A 285 -6.11 16.42 -7.65
CA TYR A 285 -5.43 17.72 -7.80
C TYR A 285 -5.98 18.77 -6.83
N ALA A 286 -7.29 18.81 -6.63
CA ALA A 286 -7.92 19.77 -5.76
C ALA A 286 -7.47 19.63 -4.30
N ASP A 287 -7.44 18.38 -3.79
CA ASP A 287 -7.05 18.09 -2.41
C ASP A 287 -5.57 18.34 -2.18
N LEU A 288 -4.71 17.88 -3.08
CA LEU A 288 -3.28 18.08 -2.97
C LEU A 288 -2.92 19.58 -3.08
N ARG A 289 -3.53 20.29 -4.02
CA ARG A 289 -3.35 21.75 -4.19
C ARG A 289 -3.75 22.52 -2.92
N ALA A 290 -4.92 22.21 -2.37
CA ALA A 290 -5.39 22.84 -1.16
C ALA A 290 -4.46 22.58 0.03
N ALA A 291 -3.98 21.35 0.20
CA ALA A 291 -3.06 20.99 1.25
C ALA A 291 -1.71 21.72 1.09
N VAL A 292 -1.14 21.76 -0.12
CA VAL A 292 0.11 22.48 -0.40
C VAL A 292 -0.05 23.98 -0.18
N ALA A 293 -1.11 24.58 -0.68
CA ALA A 293 -1.39 26.01 -0.48
C ALA A 293 -1.45 26.39 1.02
N LYS A 294 -2.09 25.53 1.82
CA LYS A 294 -2.16 25.72 3.28
C LYS A 294 -0.76 25.69 3.94
N VAL A 295 0.11 24.79 3.50
CA VAL A 295 1.48 24.66 4.02
C VAL A 295 2.36 25.84 3.58
N ILE A 296 2.17 26.36 2.37
CA ILE A 296 2.89 27.53 1.83
C ILE A 296 2.47 28.82 2.54
N ALA A 297 1.16 29.01 2.77
CA ALA A 297 0.60 30.22 3.37
C ALA A 297 0.95 30.38 4.86
N ASN A 298 1.31 29.30 5.57
CA ASN A 298 1.66 29.33 7.00
C ASN A 298 3.15 29.67 7.19
N PRO A 299 3.52 30.92 7.51
CA PRO A 299 4.91 31.33 7.53
C PRO A 299 5.73 30.85 8.75
N VAL A 300 5.15 30.52 9.89
CA VAL A 300 5.81 29.86 11.06
C VAL A 300 4.73 29.41 12.04
N GLY A 301 4.87 28.21 12.59
CA GLY A 301 3.91 27.54 13.46
C GLY A 301 3.20 28.41 14.50
N THR A 302 1.98 28.77 14.20
CA THR A 302 0.97 28.93 15.23
C THR A 302 0.38 27.55 15.46
N ASN A 303 0.76 26.91 16.57
CA ASN A 303 0.07 25.75 17.12
C ASN A 303 -1.38 26.13 17.40
N GLN A 304 -2.27 25.98 16.43
CA GLN A 304 -3.66 25.74 16.77
C GLN A 304 -3.79 24.27 17.13
N VAL A 305 -3.51 23.95 18.39
CA VAL A 305 -4.05 22.76 19.04
C VAL A 305 -5.56 22.95 19.00
N GLY A 306 -6.20 22.33 18.03
CA GLY A 306 -7.65 22.26 17.99
C GLY A 306 -8.13 21.44 19.17
N THR A 307 -8.59 22.14 20.20
CA THR A 307 -9.49 21.58 21.21
C THR A 307 -10.80 21.22 20.52
N LYS A 308 -11.03 19.93 20.33
CA LYS A 308 -12.35 19.30 20.27
C LYS A 308 -12.26 17.90 20.85
#